data_25aa4569e0c4ad5433a23714aa4ab347
#
_entry.id   25aa4569e0c4ad5433a23714aa4ab347
#
_cell.length_a   1.000
_cell.length_b   1.000
_cell.length_c   1.000
_cell.angle_alpha   90.00
_cell.angle_beta   90.00
_cell.angle_gamma   90.00
#
_symmetry.space_group_name_H-M   'P 1'
#
loop_
_entity.id
_entity.type
_entity.pdbx_description
1 polymer ?
#
loop_
_entity_poly.entity_id
_entity_poly.type
_entity_poly.pdbx_seq_one_letter_code
_entity_poly.pdbx_strand_id
1 'polypeptide(L)'
;MLATNNLVRKMHACETMGAITVICTDKTGTLTQNLMQVHEPNFYGLKNGSELSDDDISKLITEGISANSTAFLEETDTGEKPKGVGNPTEVALLLWLNSQGRNYLKLRENAQILDQLTFSTERKFMATLVESALLGKKILYIKGAPEIVLGKCKKVMLDGQQVDATEYRPTVEAQLLNYQNMAMRTLG
;
A
#
# COMPACT_ATOMS: atom_id res chain seq x y z
N MET A 1 -8.12 -13.91 -37.61
CA MET A 1 -6.92 -13.23 -37.06
C MET A 1 -7.18 -11.75 -36.75
N LEU A 2 -7.73 -10.96 -37.65
CA LEU A 2 -8.11 -9.57 -37.34
C LEU A 2 -9.22 -9.46 -36.24
N ALA A 3 -10.14 -10.43 -36.18
CA ALA A 3 -11.18 -10.47 -35.17
C ALA A 3 -10.68 -10.71 -33.71
N THR A 4 -9.43 -11.11 -33.56
CA THR A 4 -8.78 -11.38 -32.25
C THR A 4 -7.67 -10.37 -31.94
N ASN A 5 -7.66 -9.22 -32.63
CA ASN A 5 -6.64 -8.16 -32.49
C ASN A 5 -5.18 -8.62 -32.70
N ASN A 6 -4.98 -9.70 -33.42
CA ASN A 6 -3.65 -10.22 -33.76
C ASN A 6 -3.25 -9.81 -35.19
N LEU A 7 -2.18 -9.03 -35.31
CA LEU A 7 -1.58 -8.65 -36.59
C LEU A 7 -0.43 -9.61 -36.94
N VAL A 8 -0.66 -10.51 -37.90
CA VAL A 8 0.37 -11.42 -38.42
C VAL A 8 0.91 -10.88 -39.73
N ARG A 9 2.20 -10.53 -39.77
CA ARG A 9 2.88 -10.01 -40.96
C ARG A 9 3.55 -11.09 -41.84
N LYS A 10 3.91 -12.24 -41.24
CA LYS A 10 4.55 -13.37 -41.95
C LYS A 10 3.88 -14.67 -41.51
N MET A 11 3.35 -15.44 -42.47
CA MET A 11 2.65 -16.70 -42.18
C MET A 11 3.56 -17.77 -41.55
N HIS A 12 4.84 -17.84 -41.96
CA HIS A 12 5.82 -18.76 -41.35
C HIS A 12 6.04 -18.54 -39.84
N ALA A 13 5.78 -17.34 -39.34
CA ALA A 13 5.86 -17.08 -37.91
C ALA A 13 4.81 -17.87 -37.10
N CYS A 14 3.65 -18.17 -37.68
CA CYS A 14 2.60 -18.97 -37.04
C CYS A 14 3.01 -20.44 -36.92
N GLU A 15 3.67 -21.01 -37.91
CA GLU A 15 4.21 -22.39 -37.85
C GLU A 15 5.29 -22.51 -36.79
N THR A 16 6.23 -21.56 -36.75
CA THR A 16 7.28 -21.54 -35.75
C THR A 16 6.69 -21.42 -34.32
N MET A 17 5.67 -20.58 -34.14
CA MET A 17 4.98 -20.46 -32.87
C MET A 17 4.22 -21.74 -32.48
N GLY A 18 3.67 -22.49 -33.44
CA GLY A 18 3.00 -23.76 -33.19
C GLY A 18 3.93 -24.90 -32.75
N ALA A 19 5.23 -24.79 -33.02
CA ALA A 19 6.26 -25.76 -32.65
C ALA A 19 7.04 -25.41 -31.37
N ILE A 20 6.65 -24.36 -30.64
CA ILE A 20 7.32 -23.93 -29.42
C ILE A 20 7.15 -24.97 -28.34
N THR A 21 8.25 -25.39 -27.71
CA THR A 21 8.28 -26.33 -26.57
C THR A 21 8.51 -25.62 -25.25
N VAL A 22 9.03 -24.38 -25.25
CA VAL A 22 9.31 -23.58 -24.05
C VAL A 22 8.87 -22.15 -24.29
N ILE A 23 8.11 -21.61 -23.36
CA ILE A 23 7.71 -20.18 -23.34
C ILE A 23 8.31 -19.52 -22.10
N CYS A 24 9.16 -18.52 -22.34
CA CYS A 24 9.66 -17.64 -21.28
C CYS A 24 8.84 -16.35 -21.29
N THR A 25 8.25 -16.02 -20.17
CA THR A 25 7.45 -14.78 -20.04
C THR A 25 7.84 -14.05 -18.76
N ASP A 26 7.76 -12.72 -18.80
CA ASP A 26 7.83 -11.92 -17.59
C ASP A 26 6.51 -12.06 -16.79
N LYS A 27 6.60 -11.99 -15.47
CA LYS A 27 5.43 -12.10 -14.61
C LYS A 27 4.64 -10.79 -14.58
N THR A 28 5.33 -9.69 -14.29
CA THR A 28 4.69 -8.42 -13.93
C THR A 28 4.26 -7.64 -15.19
N GLY A 29 2.97 -7.34 -15.30
CA GLY A 29 2.41 -6.64 -16.46
C GLY A 29 2.14 -7.53 -17.67
N THR A 30 2.55 -8.82 -17.64
CA THR A 30 2.29 -9.82 -18.69
C THR A 30 1.33 -10.88 -18.20
N LEU A 31 1.67 -11.57 -17.11
CA LEU A 31 0.80 -12.54 -16.45
C LEU A 31 -0.09 -11.89 -15.38
N THR A 32 0.24 -10.69 -14.95
CA THR A 32 -0.51 -9.90 -13.98
C THR A 32 -0.84 -8.54 -14.58
N GLN A 33 -1.87 -7.91 -14.05
CA GLN A 33 -2.30 -6.56 -14.48
C GLN A 33 -1.40 -5.44 -13.91
N ASN A 34 -0.37 -5.77 -13.12
CA ASN A 34 0.45 -4.81 -12.38
C ASN A 34 -0.39 -3.83 -11.53
N LEU A 35 -1.55 -4.27 -11.09
CA LEU A 35 -2.47 -3.52 -10.25
C LEU A 35 -2.43 -4.06 -8.83
N MET A 36 -1.95 -3.23 -7.91
CA MET A 36 -1.96 -3.54 -6.48
C MET A 36 -3.28 -3.09 -5.87
N GLN A 37 -3.82 -3.92 -4.97
CA GLN A 37 -5.01 -3.59 -4.17
C GLN A 37 -4.77 -4.01 -2.73
N VAL A 38 -5.32 -3.24 -1.78
CA VAL A 38 -5.36 -3.65 -0.38
C VAL A 38 -6.37 -4.81 -0.27
N HIS A 39 -5.88 -5.97 0.13
CA HIS A 39 -6.71 -7.16 0.33
C HIS A 39 -7.28 -7.18 1.75
N GLU A 40 -6.41 -7.04 2.73
CA GLU A 40 -6.78 -7.07 4.14
C GLU A 40 -5.99 -6.00 4.90
N PRO A 41 -6.63 -4.88 5.28
CA PRO A 41 -6.03 -3.93 6.20
C PRO A 41 -6.17 -4.49 7.63
N ASN A 42 -5.09 -4.46 8.39
CA ASN A 42 -5.09 -4.88 9.78
C ASN A 42 -4.35 -3.86 10.65
N PHE A 43 -5.11 -2.97 11.25
CA PHE A 43 -4.61 -1.96 12.18
C PHE A 43 -5.00 -2.33 13.60
N TYR A 44 -4.06 -2.80 14.38
CA TYR A 44 -4.27 -3.30 15.75
C TYR A 44 -4.92 -2.28 16.71
N GLY A 45 -4.83 -1.00 16.40
CA GLY A 45 -5.51 0.06 17.17
C GLY A 45 -7.00 0.19 16.88
N LEU A 46 -7.51 -0.41 15.81
CA LEU A 46 -8.92 -0.34 15.44
C LEU A 46 -9.68 -1.54 16.00
N LYS A 47 -10.88 -1.32 16.53
CA LYS A 47 -11.72 -2.38 17.12
C LYS A 47 -12.02 -3.55 16.18
N ASN A 48 -12.19 -3.27 14.88
CA ASN A 48 -12.46 -4.28 13.84
C ASN A 48 -11.28 -4.46 12.87
N GLY A 49 -10.10 -3.92 13.20
CA GLY A 49 -8.88 -4.06 12.40
C GLY A 49 -8.89 -3.34 11.04
N SER A 50 -10.04 -3.13 10.41
CA SER A 50 -10.15 -2.70 9.03
C SER A 50 -11.05 -1.49 8.77
N GLU A 51 -11.98 -1.17 9.66
CA GLU A 51 -12.93 -0.08 9.45
C GLU A 51 -12.43 1.23 10.08
N LEU A 52 -12.36 2.26 9.25
CA LEU A 52 -12.04 3.62 9.69
C LEU A 52 -13.32 4.31 10.17
N SER A 53 -13.29 4.74 11.43
CA SER A 53 -14.34 5.56 12.04
C SER A 53 -13.87 7.02 12.20
N ASP A 54 -14.61 7.82 12.96
CA ASP A 54 -14.23 9.20 13.26
C ASP A 54 -13.41 9.34 14.57
N ASP A 55 -12.87 8.22 15.07
CA ASP A 55 -11.98 8.22 16.22
C ASP A 55 -10.56 8.74 15.88
N ASP A 56 -9.81 9.10 16.90
CA ASP A 56 -8.48 9.70 16.74
C ASP A 56 -7.47 8.74 16.13
N ILE A 57 -7.60 7.42 16.35
CA ILE A 57 -6.72 6.40 15.77
C ILE A 57 -6.95 6.30 14.27
N SER A 58 -8.21 6.23 13.85
CA SER A 58 -8.60 6.25 12.42
C SER A 58 -8.11 7.52 11.72
N LYS A 59 -8.21 8.67 12.37
CA LYS A 59 -7.69 9.94 11.84
C LYS A 59 -6.18 9.90 11.68
N LEU A 60 -5.44 9.38 12.67
CA LEU A 60 -3.97 9.24 12.59
C LEU A 60 -3.55 8.28 11.48
N ILE A 61 -4.22 7.13 11.34
CA ILE A 61 -3.96 6.18 10.25
C ILE A 61 -4.18 6.86 8.90
N THR A 62 -5.28 7.57 8.75
CA THR A 62 -5.66 8.27 7.52
C THR A 62 -4.68 9.38 7.18
N GLU A 63 -4.28 10.20 8.16
CA GLU A 63 -3.23 11.23 8.00
C GLU A 63 -1.90 10.59 7.63
N GLY A 64 -1.49 9.51 8.31
CA GLY A 64 -0.24 8.80 8.05
C GLY A 64 -0.17 8.23 6.64
N ILE A 65 -1.22 7.57 6.15
CA ILE A 65 -1.28 7.06 4.78
C ILE A 65 -1.24 8.21 3.77
N SER A 66 -1.97 9.30 4.03
CA SER A 66 -2.06 10.45 3.11
C SER A 66 -0.76 11.24 3.03
N ALA A 67 -0.16 11.59 4.17
CA ALA A 67 1.04 12.41 4.24
C ALA A 67 2.33 11.63 3.91
N ASN A 68 2.41 10.36 4.36
CA ASN A 68 3.58 9.51 4.11
C ASN A 68 3.45 8.77 2.77
N SER A 69 3.20 9.50 1.68
CA SER A 69 3.07 8.96 0.32
C SER A 69 3.55 9.97 -0.70
N THR A 70 4.20 9.48 -1.76
CA THR A 70 4.58 10.27 -2.94
C THR A 70 3.64 10.06 -4.12
N ALA A 71 2.77 9.05 -4.05
CA ALA A 71 1.78 8.77 -5.08
C ALA A 71 0.60 9.75 -5.02
N PHE A 72 -0.16 9.81 -6.10
CA PHE A 72 -1.41 10.57 -6.19
C PHE A 72 -2.43 9.86 -7.09
N LEU A 73 -3.69 10.25 -6.97
CA LEU A 73 -4.78 9.78 -7.79
C LEU A 73 -5.23 10.91 -8.73
N GLU A 74 -5.29 10.61 -10.01
CA GLU A 74 -5.88 11.51 -11.02
C GLU A 74 -7.40 11.30 -11.03
N GLU A 75 -8.15 12.39 -10.94
CA GLU A 75 -9.60 12.34 -11.14
C GLU A 75 -9.88 12.07 -12.62
N THR A 76 -10.79 11.13 -12.88
CA THR A 76 -11.25 10.83 -14.23
C THR A 76 -12.61 11.51 -14.44
N ASP A 77 -12.73 12.33 -15.50
CA ASP A 77 -13.97 13.06 -15.84
C ASP A 77 -15.16 12.15 -16.17
N THR A 78 -14.93 10.84 -16.30
CA THR A 78 -15.90 9.86 -16.81
C THR A 78 -16.63 9.05 -15.71
N GLY A 79 -16.44 9.37 -14.43
CA GLY A 79 -17.02 8.57 -13.33
C GLY A 79 -16.35 7.19 -13.17
N GLU A 80 -15.27 6.92 -13.88
CA GLU A 80 -14.45 5.74 -13.71
C GLU A 80 -13.61 5.83 -12.42
N LYS A 81 -13.08 4.70 -11.97
CA LYS A 81 -12.19 4.65 -10.79
C LYS A 81 -10.97 5.55 -11.03
N PRO A 82 -10.55 6.35 -10.02
CA PRO A 82 -9.38 7.20 -10.12
C PRO A 82 -8.16 6.40 -10.59
N LYS A 83 -7.37 6.99 -11.48
CA LYS A 83 -6.12 6.39 -11.93
C LYS A 83 -4.99 6.78 -10.99
N GLY A 84 -4.27 5.79 -10.48
CA GLY A 84 -3.13 6.04 -9.61
C GLY A 84 -1.85 6.32 -10.37
N VAL A 85 -1.07 7.28 -9.89
CA VAL A 85 0.26 7.64 -10.40
C VAL A 85 1.27 7.55 -9.28
N GLY A 86 2.38 6.85 -9.53
CA GLY A 86 3.45 6.64 -8.56
C GLY A 86 3.67 5.18 -8.19
N ASN A 87 4.19 4.94 -7.00
CA ASN A 87 4.47 3.59 -6.52
C ASN A 87 3.16 2.78 -6.36
N PRO A 88 3.05 1.58 -6.98
CA PRO A 88 1.81 0.78 -6.95
C PRO A 88 1.29 0.47 -5.54
N THR A 89 2.18 0.27 -4.57
CA THR A 89 1.79 0.00 -3.17
C THR A 89 1.17 1.24 -2.53
N GLU A 90 1.73 2.43 -2.79
CA GLU A 90 1.18 3.70 -2.30
C GLU A 90 -0.16 4.02 -2.96
N VAL A 91 -0.25 3.80 -4.27
CA VAL A 91 -1.51 3.95 -5.03
C VAL A 91 -2.60 3.05 -4.44
N ALA A 92 -2.28 1.78 -4.12
CA ALA A 92 -3.23 0.86 -3.50
C ALA A 92 -3.78 1.38 -2.17
N LEU A 93 -2.93 1.97 -1.33
CA LEU A 93 -3.35 2.58 -0.06
C LEU A 93 -4.25 3.80 -0.27
N LEU A 94 -3.93 4.67 -1.23
CA LEU A 94 -4.75 5.85 -1.53
C LEU A 94 -6.11 5.46 -2.12
N LEU A 95 -6.16 4.43 -2.99
CA LEU A 95 -7.42 3.88 -3.52
C LEU A 95 -8.26 3.25 -2.40
N TRP A 96 -7.61 2.58 -1.45
CA TRP A 96 -8.30 2.04 -0.29
C TRP A 96 -8.89 3.16 0.58
N LEU A 97 -8.13 4.23 0.89
CA LEU A 97 -8.68 5.40 1.60
C LEU A 97 -9.87 6.01 0.87
N ASN A 98 -9.76 6.16 -0.44
CA ASN A 98 -10.85 6.69 -1.26
C ASN A 98 -12.11 5.79 -1.18
N SER A 99 -11.94 4.46 -1.17
CA SER A 99 -13.06 3.51 -1.00
C SER A 99 -13.71 3.59 0.38
N GLN A 100 -12.98 4.05 1.40
CA GLN A 100 -13.48 4.34 2.74
C GLN A 100 -14.12 5.75 2.87
N GLY A 101 -14.30 6.46 1.75
CA GLY A 101 -14.86 7.81 1.73
C GLY A 101 -13.92 8.88 2.31
N ARG A 102 -12.61 8.61 2.43
CA ARG A 102 -11.63 9.56 2.96
C ARG A 102 -10.93 10.30 1.82
N ASN A 103 -10.99 11.63 1.85
CA ASN A 103 -10.30 12.48 0.88
C ASN A 103 -8.84 12.70 1.32
N TYR A 104 -7.92 11.92 0.74
CA TYR A 104 -6.50 11.97 1.07
C TYR A 104 -5.85 13.31 0.69
N LEU A 105 -6.34 14.03 -0.34
CA LEU A 105 -5.78 15.33 -0.75
C LEU A 105 -5.98 16.37 0.34
N LYS A 106 -7.21 16.51 0.85
CA LYS A 106 -7.51 17.43 1.96
C LYS A 106 -6.69 17.11 3.20
N LEU A 107 -6.48 15.83 3.49
CA LEU A 107 -5.66 15.40 4.63
C LEU A 107 -4.19 15.73 4.43
N ARG A 108 -3.66 15.54 3.22
CA ARG A 108 -2.28 15.89 2.86
C ARG A 108 -2.05 17.40 2.87
N GLU A 109 -3.00 18.20 2.42
CA GLU A 109 -2.94 19.67 2.46
C GLU A 109 -2.98 20.20 3.90
N ASN A 110 -3.76 19.57 4.77
CA ASN A 110 -3.86 19.95 6.18
C ASN A 110 -2.66 19.48 7.02
N ALA A 111 -1.96 18.44 6.58
CA ALA A 111 -0.75 17.95 7.25
C ALA A 111 0.44 18.79 6.83
N GLN A 112 0.97 19.62 7.73
CA GLN A 112 2.20 20.36 7.46
C GLN A 112 3.40 19.39 7.45
N ILE A 113 3.86 19.02 6.26
CA ILE A 113 5.06 18.18 6.08
C ILE A 113 6.28 19.03 6.39
N LEU A 114 7.05 18.64 7.41
CA LEU A 114 8.27 19.31 7.85
C LEU A 114 9.51 18.71 7.18
N ASP A 115 9.54 17.36 7.03
CA ASP A 115 10.65 16.64 6.40
C ASP A 115 10.19 15.28 5.89
N GLN A 116 10.84 14.74 4.87
CA GLN A 116 10.50 13.48 4.26
C GLN A 116 11.74 12.69 3.84
N LEU A 117 11.88 11.50 4.40
CA LEU A 117 12.86 10.52 4.01
C LEU A 117 12.20 9.52 3.05
N THR A 118 12.47 9.65 1.75
CA THR A 118 11.90 8.77 0.72
C THR A 118 12.38 7.33 0.87
N PHE A 119 11.65 6.38 0.29
CA PHE A 119 11.99 4.95 0.34
C PHE A 119 13.37 4.70 -0.29
N SER A 120 14.15 3.83 0.33
CA SER A 120 15.35 3.23 -0.28
C SER A 120 15.40 1.73 -0.06
N THR A 121 16.00 1.01 -0.99
CA THR A 121 16.16 -0.45 -0.93
C THR A 121 17.06 -0.91 0.21
N GLU A 122 17.97 -0.07 0.68
CA GLU A 122 18.85 -0.34 1.82
C GLU A 122 18.08 -0.25 3.14
N ARG A 123 17.31 0.84 3.32
CA ARG A 123 16.54 1.09 4.55
C ARG A 123 15.25 0.28 4.61
N LYS A 124 14.67 -0.03 3.45
CA LYS A 124 13.38 -0.72 3.29
C LYS A 124 12.20 -0.02 3.96
N PHE A 125 12.30 1.26 4.23
CA PHE A 125 11.21 2.09 4.74
C PHE A 125 11.29 3.52 4.23
N MET A 126 10.17 4.21 4.33
CA MET A 126 9.97 5.64 4.13
C MET A 126 9.50 6.26 5.43
N ALA A 127 9.88 7.50 5.70
CA ALA A 127 9.42 8.24 6.87
C ALA A 127 9.05 9.67 6.48
N THR A 128 8.00 10.22 7.09
CA THR A 128 7.56 11.61 6.88
C THR A 128 7.27 12.24 8.23
N LEU A 129 7.95 13.34 8.52
CA LEU A 129 7.73 14.16 9.70
C LEU A 129 6.67 15.21 9.40
N VAL A 130 5.59 15.19 10.14
CA VAL A 130 4.50 16.17 9.99
C VAL A 130 4.24 16.91 11.29
N GLU A 131 3.76 18.13 11.20
CA GLU A 131 3.08 18.81 12.30
C GLU A 131 1.59 18.48 12.19
N SER A 132 1.14 17.56 13.01
CA SER A 132 -0.24 17.08 12.97
C SER A 132 -1.17 18.06 13.65
N ALA A 133 -2.12 18.60 12.88
CA ALA A 133 -3.18 19.44 13.42
C ALA A 133 -4.13 18.64 14.35
N LEU A 134 -4.21 17.32 14.19
CA LEU A 134 -5.06 16.45 15.01
C LEU A 134 -4.58 16.37 16.45
N LEU A 135 -3.28 16.25 16.65
CA LEU A 135 -2.69 16.09 17.98
C LEU A 135 -1.98 17.36 18.49
N GLY A 136 -1.81 18.39 17.65
CA GLY A 136 -1.01 19.58 17.97
C GLY A 136 0.46 19.23 18.26
N LYS A 137 1.00 18.18 17.64
CA LYS A 137 2.34 17.64 17.87
C LYS A 137 3.03 17.27 16.57
N LYS A 138 4.36 17.21 16.62
CA LYS A 138 5.15 16.62 15.55
C LYS A 138 5.09 15.10 15.61
N ILE A 139 4.73 14.47 14.49
CA ILE A 139 4.60 13.02 14.34
C ILE A 139 5.50 12.56 13.22
N LEU A 140 6.24 11.49 13.44
CA LEU A 140 7.02 10.80 12.43
C LEU A 140 6.25 9.54 11.99
N TYR A 141 5.65 9.59 10.81
CA TYR A 141 5.04 8.43 10.18
C TYR A 141 6.09 7.59 9.47
N ILE A 142 6.11 6.30 9.72
CA ILE A 142 7.04 5.36 9.10
C ILE A 142 6.21 4.27 8.43
N LYS A 143 6.56 3.92 7.18
CA LYS A 143 6.01 2.75 6.48
C LYS A 143 7.12 2.01 5.74
N GLY A 144 7.02 0.70 5.66
CA GLY A 144 8.03 -0.10 4.96
C GLY A 144 7.87 -1.59 5.14
N ALA A 145 8.98 -2.32 5.00
CA ALA A 145 9.00 -3.75 5.27
C ALA A 145 8.57 -4.02 6.72
N PRO A 146 7.55 -4.86 6.93
CA PRO A 146 6.92 -5.01 8.25
C PRO A 146 7.91 -5.46 9.32
N GLU A 147 8.88 -6.32 8.98
CA GLU A 147 9.92 -6.77 9.89
C GLU A 147 10.83 -5.62 10.37
N ILE A 148 11.08 -4.64 9.49
CA ILE A 148 11.89 -3.46 9.82
C ILE A 148 11.09 -2.48 10.69
N VAL A 149 9.82 -2.25 10.35
CA VAL A 149 8.94 -1.36 11.11
C VAL A 149 8.67 -1.95 12.50
N LEU A 150 8.29 -3.23 12.58
CA LEU A 150 8.06 -3.93 13.83
C LEU A 150 9.31 -3.92 14.75
N GLY A 151 10.51 -4.05 14.15
CA GLY A 151 11.76 -3.95 14.89
C GLY A 151 12.02 -2.59 15.55
N LYS A 152 11.38 -1.52 15.05
CA LYS A 152 11.46 -0.17 15.61
C LYS A 152 10.35 0.13 16.63
N CYS A 153 9.30 -0.68 16.68
CA CYS A 153 8.17 -0.48 17.59
C CYS A 153 8.56 -0.88 19.02
N LYS A 154 8.31 0.00 19.96
CA LYS A 154 8.39 -0.28 21.41
C LYS A 154 7.03 -0.60 22.01
N LYS A 155 5.96 -0.11 21.41
CA LYS A 155 4.58 -0.30 21.86
C LYS A 155 3.68 -0.61 20.68
N VAL A 156 2.61 -1.33 20.94
CA VAL A 156 1.51 -1.60 20.02
C VAL A 156 0.23 -1.01 20.63
N MET A 157 -0.60 -0.41 19.80
CA MET A 157 -1.92 0.05 20.19
C MET A 157 -2.92 -1.11 20.01
N LEU A 158 -3.52 -1.56 21.12
CA LEU A 158 -4.57 -2.58 21.11
C LEU A 158 -5.79 -2.02 21.81
N ASP A 159 -6.93 -2.01 21.14
CA ASP A 159 -8.21 -1.53 21.71
C ASP A 159 -8.10 -0.18 22.46
N GLY A 160 -7.33 0.74 21.90
CA GLY A 160 -7.09 2.05 22.48
C GLY A 160 -6.06 2.10 23.61
N GLN A 161 -5.45 0.97 23.98
CA GLN A 161 -4.41 0.87 25.00
C GLN A 161 -3.04 0.60 24.40
N GLN A 162 -2.01 1.17 25.00
CA GLN A 162 -0.62 0.90 24.61
C GLN A 162 -0.07 -0.27 25.41
N VAL A 163 0.29 -1.35 24.72
CA VAL A 163 0.95 -2.53 25.28
C VAL A 163 2.40 -2.61 24.80
N ASP A 164 3.25 -3.36 25.49
CA ASP A 164 4.63 -3.57 25.08
C ASP A 164 4.70 -4.38 23.76
N ALA A 165 5.46 -3.87 22.79
CA ALA A 165 5.58 -4.52 21.49
C ALA A 165 6.25 -5.90 21.59
N THR A 166 7.08 -6.14 22.61
CA THR A 166 7.80 -7.40 22.81
C THR A 166 6.82 -8.55 23.08
N GLU A 167 5.78 -8.29 23.86
CA GLU A 167 4.75 -9.30 24.19
C GLU A 167 3.90 -9.65 22.97
N TYR A 168 3.64 -8.68 22.09
CA TYR A 168 2.76 -8.85 20.95
C TYR A 168 3.48 -9.26 19.66
N ARG A 169 4.81 -9.14 19.63
CA ARG A 169 5.65 -9.47 18.48
C ARG A 169 5.40 -10.87 17.90
N PRO A 170 5.33 -11.97 18.69
CA PRO A 170 5.10 -13.31 18.15
C PRO A 170 3.78 -13.42 17.38
N THR A 171 2.74 -12.74 17.83
CA THR A 171 1.41 -12.72 17.16
C THR A 171 1.51 -12.04 15.79
N VAL A 172 2.19 -10.88 15.72
CA VAL A 172 2.39 -10.16 14.47
C VAL A 172 3.24 -10.97 13.49
N GLU A 173 4.33 -11.58 13.95
CA GLU A 173 5.22 -12.40 13.13
C GLU A 173 4.50 -13.64 12.56
N ALA A 174 3.67 -14.30 13.37
CA ALA A 174 2.85 -15.42 12.91
C ALA A 174 1.86 -15.01 11.82
N GLN A 175 1.24 -13.84 11.96
CA GLN A 175 0.33 -13.28 10.97
C GLN A 175 1.05 -12.91 9.67
N LEU A 176 2.22 -12.27 9.76
CA LEU A 176 3.06 -11.95 8.61
C LEU A 176 3.48 -13.22 7.85
N LEU A 177 3.87 -14.28 8.56
CA LEU A 177 4.20 -15.56 7.95
C LEU A 177 3.01 -16.16 7.20
N ASN A 178 1.80 -16.06 7.77
CA ASN A 178 0.58 -16.52 7.10
C ASN A 178 0.35 -15.79 5.78
N TYR A 179 0.47 -14.46 5.75
CA TYR A 179 0.34 -13.67 4.52
C TYR A 179 1.43 -13.99 3.50
N GLN A 180 2.67 -14.21 3.95
CA GLN A 180 3.78 -14.62 3.07
C GLN A 180 3.50 -15.97 2.42
N ASN A 181 2.95 -16.94 3.16
CA ASN A 181 2.55 -18.25 2.62
C ASN A 181 1.44 -18.15 1.57
N MET A 182 0.61 -17.11 1.63
CA MET A 182 -0.38 -16.78 0.61
C MET A 182 0.17 -15.92 -0.54
N ALA A 183 1.48 -15.75 -0.61
CA ALA A 183 2.18 -14.90 -1.60
C ALA A 183 1.69 -13.43 -1.60
N MET A 184 1.19 -12.94 -0.47
CA MET A 184 0.76 -11.54 -0.33
C MET A 184 1.94 -10.62 -0.04
N ARG A 185 1.88 -9.41 -0.58
CA ARG A 185 2.80 -8.35 -0.20
C ARG A 185 2.29 -7.68 1.07
N THR A 186 3.10 -7.68 2.11
CA THR A 186 2.80 -7.03 3.40
C THR A 186 3.52 -5.69 3.52
N LEU A 187 2.90 -4.74 4.21
CA LEU A 187 3.43 -3.42 4.52
C LEU A 187 3.18 -3.12 6.00
N GLY A 188 4.20 -2.67 6.69
CA GLY A 188 4.11 -2.16 8.07
C GLY A 188 4.17 -0.66 8.12
#